data_4de2ba2a7d4bd2b359075ec3bd364499
#
_entry.id   4de2ba2a7d4bd2b359075ec3bd364499
#
_cell.length_a   1.000
_cell.length_b   1.000
_cell.length_c   1.000
_cell.angle_alpha   90.00
_cell.angle_beta   90.00
_cell.angle_gamma   90.00
#
_symmetry.space_group_name_H-M   'P 1'
#
loop_
_entity.id
_entity.type
_entity.pdbx_description
1 polymer ?
#
loop_
_entity_poly.entity_id
_entity_poly.type
_entity_poly.pdbx_seq_one_letter_code
_entity_poly.pdbx_strand_id
1 'polypeptide(L)'
;MRIAILHYSKPPVIGGVERVIGEQAAALRRLGHEVKLWSADESSAFGKLLGDDSSPLQGPFLHPMRPIERHRHILPHWQQDGVWHFITWRLADSLPQEFIETWKSERDDWLLKHPKPWNPETEAQYHSRFSDAYLEHLDSGLGSCVLKQTDCAEAVEQALCYFDGQRYTLKSFVIMPNHVHVLVRLHDGWPLERVIQNWKERSASSINAALGSTGKVWQKGYFDRLIRSVEHWEFVDGYIRHNPEKAKLRSGFRIWSADESSAYMLGEATSRRPSIVIVHNVFTMPFDLEWTRELLELTRTRPDIRWINWVHDVRWAEQVPQAVHVAVSEHRRLEYAKVTCDPIHVIPNGVDAAAVLGLTERVSALKLENAGLVLLQPTRFVRRKNIELGLRVLAALPEAVYVVTAAPDPHQSDGMVYFTELVALAESLGVRDQVRFLGESGTLSDDDVRSLYQMADTLFFPSTQEGYGLPLIEAALHGVPVVCSDIPAHREVAISATFFSLDESLVLIAAKIRENAAVQARQERRGVMRRLSWERIVRERLEPLLLGASTP
;
A
#
# COMPACT_ATOMS: atom_id res chain seq x y z
N MET A 1 10.28 -9.13 13.91
CA MET A 1 10.27 -7.97 14.86
C MET A 1 9.14 -7.05 14.46
N ARG A 2 8.66 -6.21 15.40
CA ARG A 2 7.65 -5.18 15.13
C ARG A 2 8.34 -3.82 15.06
N ILE A 3 8.20 -3.16 13.92
CA ILE A 3 8.94 -1.94 13.58
C ILE A 3 7.94 -0.85 13.21
N ALA A 4 8.06 0.31 13.84
CA ALA A 4 7.39 1.52 13.39
C ALA A 4 8.42 2.39 12.64
N ILE A 5 8.02 2.94 11.49
CA ILE A 5 8.81 3.92 10.74
C ILE A 5 8.04 5.24 10.73
N LEU A 6 8.69 6.30 11.19
CA LEU A 6 8.10 7.63 11.35
C LEU A 6 8.76 8.63 10.41
N HIS A 7 7.92 9.47 9.80
CA HIS A 7 8.33 10.65 9.04
C HIS A 7 7.19 11.67 9.03
N TYR A 8 7.46 12.94 8.70
CA TYR A 8 6.43 13.99 8.62
C TYR A 8 5.29 13.65 7.66
N SER A 9 5.60 12.96 6.57
CA SER A 9 4.66 12.47 5.57
C SER A 9 4.99 11.02 5.20
N LYS A 10 4.03 10.32 4.59
CA LYS A 10 4.21 8.93 4.12
C LYS A 10 3.65 8.76 2.71
N PRO A 11 3.99 7.70 1.97
CA PRO A 11 3.33 7.40 0.71
C PRO A 11 1.79 7.42 0.85
N PRO A 12 1.02 7.95 -0.13
CA PRO A 12 1.42 8.24 -1.50
C PRO A 12 1.99 9.64 -1.77
N VAL A 13 2.33 10.43 -0.74
CA VAL A 13 2.99 11.73 -0.95
C VAL A 13 4.29 11.52 -1.71
N ILE A 14 4.52 12.32 -2.76
CA ILE A 14 5.69 12.17 -3.64
C ILE A 14 6.82 13.06 -3.12
N GLY A 15 7.85 12.42 -2.54
CA GLY A 15 9.08 13.05 -2.11
C GLY A 15 10.22 12.04 -2.06
N GLY A 16 11.45 12.53 -1.91
CA GLY A 16 12.63 11.68 -1.88
C GLY A 16 12.66 10.74 -0.67
N VAL A 17 12.35 11.26 0.52
CA VAL A 17 12.37 10.49 1.78
C VAL A 17 11.15 9.58 1.86
N GLU A 18 9.97 10.02 1.45
CA GLU A 18 8.74 9.23 1.42
C GLU A 18 8.89 7.96 0.57
N ARG A 19 9.56 8.09 -0.57
CA ARG A 19 9.92 6.94 -1.40
C ARG A 19 10.85 5.99 -0.66
N VAL A 20 11.90 6.51 -0.02
CA VAL A 20 12.87 5.73 0.76
C VAL A 20 12.18 4.94 1.86
N ILE A 21 11.33 5.57 2.68
CA ILE A 21 10.62 4.88 3.76
C ILE A 21 9.65 3.82 3.25
N GLY A 22 8.99 4.07 2.12
CA GLY A 22 8.11 3.10 1.48
C GLY A 22 8.85 1.86 1.00
N GLU A 23 9.96 2.04 0.27
CA GLU A 23 10.81 0.96 -0.21
C GLU A 23 11.50 0.19 0.94
N GLN A 24 11.98 0.89 1.97
CA GLN A 24 12.56 0.30 3.18
C GLN A 24 11.53 -0.58 3.93
N ALA A 25 10.31 -0.06 4.13
CA ALA A 25 9.24 -0.80 4.76
C ALA A 25 8.87 -2.07 3.97
N ALA A 26 8.80 -1.97 2.64
CA ALA A 26 8.54 -3.12 1.78
C ALA A 26 9.65 -4.18 1.89
N ALA A 27 10.92 -3.78 1.93
CA ALA A 27 12.04 -4.70 2.10
C ALA A 27 12.01 -5.41 3.47
N LEU A 28 11.77 -4.66 4.55
CA LEU A 28 11.64 -5.23 5.89
C LEU A 28 10.48 -6.23 5.98
N ARG A 29 9.33 -5.94 5.35
CA ARG A 29 8.19 -6.88 5.29
C ARG A 29 8.54 -8.16 4.54
N ARG A 30 9.25 -8.07 3.40
CA ARG A 30 9.72 -9.25 2.65
C ARG A 30 10.67 -10.13 3.48
N LEU A 31 11.39 -9.55 4.42
CA LEU A 31 12.25 -10.26 5.37
C LEU A 31 11.53 -10.78 6.62
N GLY A 32 10.19 -10.70 6.65
CA GLY A 32 9.37 -11.27 7.71
C GLY A 32 9.18 -10.36 8.93
N HIS A 33 9.47 -9.05 8.83
CA HIS A 33 9.16 -8.11 9.89
C HIS A 33 7.76 -7.53 9.74
N GLU A 34 7.10 -7.27 10.86
CA GLU A 34 5.85 -6.52 10.92
C GLU A 34 6.17 -5.03 10.94
N VAL A 35 5.84 -4.30 9.86
CA VAL A 35 6.23 -2.90 9.70
C VAL A 35 5.02 -2.01 9.50
N LYS A 36 4.89 -0.95 10.30
CA LYS A 36 3.88 0.09 10.14
C LYS A 36 4.54 1.46 9.91
N LEU A 37 4.00 2.20 8.92
CA LEU A 37 4.41 3.58 8.64
C LEU A 37 3.50 4.55 9.39
N TRP A 38 4.08 5.61 9.93
CA TRP A 38 3.40 6.66 10.66
C TRP A 38 3.83 8.04 10.16
N SER A 39 2.88 8.96 10.05
CA SER A 39 3.13 10.37 9.70
C SER A 39 2.76 11.30 10.85
N ALA A 40 3.14 12.57 10.75
CA ALA A 40 2.82 13.60 11.75
C ALA A 40 1.31 13.71 12.00
N ASP A 41 0.46 13.49 10.98
CA ASP A 41 -1.00 13.48 11.12
C ASP A 41 -1.51 12.37 12.04
N GLU A 42 -0.70 11.36 12.32
CA GLU A 42 -1.01 10.21 13.18
C GLU A 42 -0.25 10.25 14.51
N SER A 43 0.40 11.37 14.84
CA SER A 43 1.25 11.54 16.03
C SER A 43 0.53 11.13 17.31
N SER A 44 -0.72 11.55 17.47
CA SER A 44 -1.54 11.22 18.64
C SER A 44 -1.83 9.72 18.75
N ALA A 45 -2.11 9.03 17.64
CA ALA A 45 -2.34 7.59 17.63
C ALA A 45 -1.05 6.81 17.91
N PHE A 46 0.11 7.35 17.49
CA PHE A 46 1.41 6.77 17.78
C PHE A 46 1.79 6.90 19.26
N GLY A 47 1.53 8.05 19.87
CA GLY A 47 1.72 8.26 21.31
C GLY A 47 0.92 7.26 22.16
N LYS A 48 -0.36 7.04 21.82
CA LYS A 48 -1.20 6.01 22.46
C LYS A 48 -0.63 4.60 22.33
N LEU A 49 -0.15 4.25 21.15
CA LEU A 49 0.46 2.94 20.91
C LEU A 49 1.64 2.69 21.86
N LEU A 50 2.37 3.74 22.22
CA LEU A 50 3.51 3.65 23.14
C LEU A 50 3.12 3.70 24.63
N GLY A 51 1.85 4.01 24.95
CA GLY A 51 1.30 3.89 26.31
C GLY A 51 1.60 5.06 27.22
N ASP A 52 1.58 6.27 26.69
CA ASP A 52 1.51 7.46 27.52
C ASP A 52 0.03 7.78 27.80
N ASP A 53 -0.44 7.39 28.99
CA ASP A 53 -1.81 7.65 29.45
C ASP A 53 -2.04 9.12 29.87
N SER A 54 -1.01 9.97 29.79
CA SER A 54 -1.04 11.33 30.32
C SER A 54 -1.39 12.42 29.30
N SER A 55 -1.48 12.10 28.00
CA SER A 55 -1.85 13.07 26.96
C SER A 55 -3.31 12.90 26.55
N PRO A 56 -4.12 13.97 26.43
CA PRO A 56 -5.49 13.88 25.92
C PRO A 56 -5.45 13.61 24.41
N LEU A 57 -5.33 12.32 24.07
CA LEU A 57 -5.04 11.87 22.74
C LEU A 57 -6.29 11.85 21.88
N GLN A 58 -6.24 12.56 20.78
CA GLN A 58 -7.31 12.63 19.80
C GLN A 58 -7.13 11.48 18.78
N GLY A 59 -7.96 10.43 18.92
CA GLY A 59 -8.20 9.43 17.89
C GLY A 59 -8.87 10.05 16.65
N PRO A 60 -9.48 9.26 15.75
CA PRO A 60 -10.24 9.77 14.60
C PRO A 60 -11.54 10.46 15.05
N PHE A 61 -11.38 11.46 15.91
CA PHE A 61 -12.42 12.24 16.58
C PHE A 61 -12.31 13.72 16.19
N LEU A 62 -13.37 14.47 16.45
CA LEU A 62 -13.45 15.89 16.15
C LEU A 62 -12.24 16.66 16.68
N HIS A 63 -11.50 17.31 15.79
CA HIS A 63 -10.35 18.14 16.13
C HIS A 63 -10.72 19.62 16.06
N PRO A 64 -10.67 20.39 17.18
CA PRO A 64 -11.14 21.79 17.21
C PRO A 64 -10.37 22.73 16.27
N MET A 65 -9.08 22.41 15.98
CA MET A 65 -8.19 23.26 15.18
C MET A 65 -8.11 22.86 13.70
N ARG A 66 -8.74 21.75 13.29
CA ARG A 66 -8.83 21.37 11.87
C ARG A 66 -10.02 22.02 11.19
N PRO A 67 -9.94 22.29 9.87
CA PRO A 67 -11.08 22.82 9.13
C PRO A 67 -12.29 21.92 9.27
N ILE A 68 -13.42 22.52 9.62
CA ILE A 68 -14.74 21.86 9.65
C ILE A 68 -15.51 22.38 8.45
N GLU A 69 -15.81 21.50 7.51
CA GLU A 69 -16.72 21.83 6.42
C GLU A 69 -18.16 21.90 6.95
N ARG A 70 -18.84 22.99 6.65
CA ARG A 70 -20.22 23.25 7.10
C ARG A 70 -21.12 23.35 5.89
N HIS A 71 -21.97 22.37 5.72
CA HIS A 71 -23.00 22.38 4.69
C HIS A 71 -24.33 22.83 5.29
N ARG A 72 -24.98 23.83 4.66
CA ARG A 72 -26.27 24.36 5.11
C ARG A 72 -27.41 23.61 4.42
N HIS A 73 -28.01 22.67 5.13
CA HIS A 73 -29.33 22.12 4.85
C HIS A 73 -30.30 22.37 6.02
N ILE A 74 -31.41 21.67 6.07
CA ILE A 74 -32.43 21.78 7.14
C ILE A 74 -31.81 21.58 8.54
N LEU A 75 -30.77 20.78 8.65
CA LEU A 75 -29.86 20.68 9.81
C LEU A 75 -28.46 21.05 9.36
N PRO A 76 -27.66 21.76 10.17
CA PRO A 76 -26.26 22.01 9.84
C PRO A 76 -25.48 20.72 9.94
N HIS A 77 -24.90 20.30 8.84
CA HIS A 77 -24.01 19.13 8.77
C HIS A 77 -22.57 19.61 8.92
N TRP A 78 -21.84 18.91 9.77
CA TRP A 78 -20.42 19.17 10.03
C TRP A 78 -19.62 17.97 9.57
N GLN A 79 -18.69 18.18 8.66
CA GLN A 79 -17.77 17.16 8.20
C GLN A 79 -16.34 17.56 8.54
N GLN A 80 -15.58 16.59 8.98
CA GLN A 80 -14.14 16.67 9.13
C GLN A 80 -13.55 15.35 8.65
N ASP A 81 -12.56 15.41 7.77
CA ASP A 81 -11.97 14.23 7.15
C ASP A 81 -11.34 13.30 8.19
N GLY A 82 -11.50 11.99 7.97
CA GLY A 82 -10.95 10.95 8.83
C GLY A 82 -11.60 10.81 10.21
N VAL A 83 -12.68 11.53 10.49
CA VAL A 83 -13.41 11.51 11.78
C VAL A 83 -14.59 10.55 11.73
N TRP A 84 -14.89 9.92 12.88
CA TRP A 84 -16.08 9.10 13.03
C TRP A 84 -17.36 9.94 13.08
N HIS A 85 -18.39 9.46 12.39
CA HIS A 85 -19.72 10.05 12.33
C HIS A 85 -20.76 9.05 12.84
N PHE A 86 -21.63 9.50 13.71
CA PHE A 86 -22.90 8.84 14.00
C PHE A 86 -23.97 9.40 13.07
N ILE A 87 -24.61 8.55 12.30
CA ILE A 87 -25.58 8.94 11.27
C ILE A 87 -26.90 8.23 11.52
N THR A 88 -28.00 8.97 11.37
CA THR A 88 -29.35 8.42 11.44
C THR A 88 -30.20 8.94 10.29
N TRP A 89 -30.88 8.03 9.59
CA TRP A 89 -31.92 8.40 8.63
C TRP A 89 -33.12 7.47 8.75
N ARG A 90 -34.27 7.91 8.23
CA ARG A 90 -35.55 7.28 8.51
C ARG A 90 -36.43 7.13 7.27
N LEU A 91 -37.42 6.24 7.35
CA LEU A 91 -38.49 6.14 6.35
C LEU A 91 -39.28 7.46 6.24
N ALA A 92 -39.88 7.68 5.08
CA ALA A 92 -40.58 8.92 4.78
C ALA A 92 -41.79 9.13 5.68
N ASP A 93 -42.41 8.06 6.15
CA ASP A 93 -43.62 8.02 6.95
C ASP A 93 -43.41 7.71 8.45
N SER A 94 -42.16 7.66 8.90
CA SER A 94 -41.79 7.21 10.27
C SER A 94 -42.15 8.18 11.39
N LEU A 95 -42.40 9.44 11.08
CA LEU A 95 -42.84 10.45 12.05
C LEU A 95 -44.02 11.28 11.49
N PRO A 96 -45.05 11.55 12.32
CA PRO A 96 -46.15 12.41 11.94
C PRO A 96 -45.66 13.81 11.56
N GLN A 97 -46.27 14.42 10.56
CA GLN A 97 -45.91 15.76 10.09
C GLN A 97 -46.10 16.83 11.19
N GLU A 98 -47.15 16.70 11.95
CA GLU A 98 -47.48 17.61 13.08
C GLU A 98 -46.37 17.59 14.17
N PHE A 99 -45.87 16.40 14.51
CA PHE A 99 -44.71 16.26 15.41
C PHE A 99 -43.47 16.99 14.88
N ILE A 100 -43.17 16.82 13.60
CA ILE A 100 -42.01 17.46 12.97
C ILE A 100 -42.11 18.98 12.98
N GLU A 101 -43.29 19.51 12.72
CA GLU A 101 -43.56 20.97 12.71
C GLU A 101 -43.42 21.55 14.11
N THR A 102 -44.02 20.93 15.12
CA THR A 102 -43.92 21.33 16.52
C THR A 102 -42.47 21.30 17.01
N TRP A 103 -41.77 20.18 16.77
CA TRP A 103 -40.38 20.02 17.16
C TRP A 103 -39.47 21.07 16.51
N LYS A 104 -39.67 21.38 15.23
CA LYS A 104 -38.92 22.43 14.53
C LYS A 104 -39.18 23.82 15.14
N SER A 105 -40.42 24.14 15.38
CA SER A 105 -40.79 25.42 15.97
C SER A 105 -40.14 25.62 17.34
N GLU A 106 -40.27 24.63 18.23
CA GLU A 106 -39.67 24.70 19.57
C GLU A 106 -38.13 24.78 19.52
N ARG A 107 -37.50 24.05 18.61
CA ARG A 107 -36.05 24.10 18.41
C ARG A 107 -35.61 25.47 17.90
N ASP A 108 -36.28 26.00 16.90
CA ASP A 108 -35.90 27.27 16.30
C ASP A 108 -36.11 28.43 17.30
N ASP A 109 -37.16 28.38 18.10
CA ASP A 109 -37.38 29.31 19.22
C ASP A 109 -36.30 29.21 20.30
N TRP A 110 -35.84 27.99 20.59
CA TRP A 110 -34.74 27.77 21.54
C TRP A 110 -33.41 28.31 21.00
N LEU A 111 -33.11 28.08 19.72
CA LEU A 111 -31.91 28.58 19.05
C LEU A 111 -31.85 30.12 19.02
N LEU A 112 -33.00 30.79 18.86
CA LEU A 112 -33.08 32.25 18.94
C LEU A 112 -32.71 32.77 20.33
N LYS A 113 -33.07 32.03 21.38
CA LYS A 113 -32.79 32.40 22.78
C LYS A 113 -31.38 32.05 23.23
N HIS A 114 -30.71 31.12 22.53
CA HIS A 114 -29.38 30.62 22.86
C HIS A 114 -28.46 30.72 21.63
N PRO A 115 -27.97 31.91 21.27
CA PRO A 115 -27.09 32.09 20.13
C PRO A 115 -25.74 31.39 20.37
N LYS A 116 -25.14 30.83 19.31
CA LYS A 116 -23.80 30.24 19.35
C LYS A 116 -22.71 31.32 19.43
N PRO A 117 -21.54 31.06 20.04
CA PRO A 117 -21.04 29.75 20.53
C PRO A 117 -21.66 29.37 21.88
N TRP A 118 -21.92 28.07 22.08
CA TRP A 118 -22.43 27.52 23.33
C TRP A 118 -21.32 27.08 24.26
N ASN A 119 -21.56 27.15 25.56
CA ASN A 119 -20.78 26.45 26.56
C ASN A 119 -21.22 24.96 26.62
N PRO A 120 -20.43 24.06 27.26
CA PRO A 120 -20.76 22.65 27.33
C PRO A 120 -22.12 22.33 27.96
N GLU A 121 -22.56 23.14 28.93
CA GLU A 121 -23.82 22.95 29.61
C GLU A 121 -25.02 23.29 28.69
N THR A 122 -24.97 24.41 27.98
CA THR A 122 -25.98 24.81 26.99
C THR A 122 -26.05 23.80 25.84
N GLU A 123 -24.92 23.26 25.42
CA GLU A 123 -24.84 22.22 24.39
C GLU A 123 -25.48 20.91 24.85
N ALA A 124 -25.22 20.49 26.09
CA ALA A 124 -25.85 19.32 26.69
C ALA A 124 -27.37 19.48 26.80
N GLN A 125 -27.86 20.67 27.21
CA GLN A 125 -29.28 20.98 27.25
C GLN A 125 -29.95 20.90 25.87
N TYR A 126 -29.27 21.40 24.82
CA TYR A 126 -29.79 21.29 23.45
C TYR A 126 -29.92 19.83 23.01
N HIS A 127 -28.88 19.03 23.26
CA HIS A 127 -28.89 17.63 22.86
C HIS A 127 -29.94 16.81 23.61
N SER A 128 -30.02 16.97 24.92
CA SER A 128 -31.04 16.29 25.73
C SER A 128 -32.47 16.65 25.28
N ARG A 129 -32.73 17.94 25.06
CA ARG A 129 -34.08 18.42 24.73
C ARG A 129 -34.53 18.12 23.31
N PHE A 130 -33.62 18.19 22.33
CA PHE A 130 -34.00 18.11 20.92
C PHE A 130 -33.44 16.88 20.20
N SER A 131 -32.19 16.49 20.44
CA SER A 131 -31.59 15.37 19.72
C SER A 131 -32.07 14.05 20.30
N ASP A 132 -31.99 13.88 21.61
CA ASP A 132 -32.36 12.64 22.28
C ASP A 132 -33.87 12.39 22.22
N ALA A 133 -34.70 13.44 22.44
CA ALA A 133 -36.14 13.36 22.29
C ALA A 133 -36.58 12.99 20.86
N TYR A 134 -35.86 13.47 19.84
CA TYR A 134 -36.10 13.09 18.45
C TYR A 134 -35.81 11.60 18.20
N LEU A 135 -34.71 11.09 18.73
CA LEU A 135 -34.33 9.68 18.61
C LEU A 135 -35.32 8.79 19.36
N GLU A 136 -35.76 9.19 20.56
CA GLU A 136 -36.76 8.41 21.32
C GLU A 136 -38.11 8.30 20.58
N HIS A 137 -38.51 9.35 19.86
CA HIS A 137 -39.70 9.31 19.01
C HIS A 137 -39.54 8.36 17.80
N LEU A 138 -38.34 8.25 17.22
CA LEU A 138 -38.05 7.27 16.18
C LEU A 138 -38.14 5.85 16.72
N ASP A 139 -37.60 5.61 17.93
CA ASP A 139 -37.62 4.31 18.61
C ASP A 139 -39.04 3.83 18.92
N SER A 140 -40.04 4.72 18.94
CA SER A 140 -41.45 4.36 19.16
C SER A 140 -42.10 3.54 18.03
N GLY A 141 -41.40 3.40 16.88
CA GLY A 141 -41.80 2.50 15.81
C GLY A 141 -43.04 2.92 15.03
N LEU A 142 -43.23 4.21 14.80
CA LEU A 142 -44.33 4.76 14.02
C LEU A 142 -44.11 4.61 12.50
N GLY A 143 -45.19 4.62 11.71
CA GLY A 143 -45.20 4.49 10.25
C GLY A 143 -45.34 3.03 9.76
N SER A 144 -45.08 2.81 8.48
CA SER A 144 -45.22 1.49 7.81
C SER A 144 -44.30 0.41 8.35
N CYS A 145 -43.16 0.83 8.90
CA CYS A 145 -42.14 -0.08 9.46
C CYS A 145 -41.70 -1.18 8.47
N VAL A 146 -41.59 -0.89 7.19
CA VAL A 146 -41.28 -1.88 6.14
C VAL A 146 -39.94 -2.57 6.33
N LEU A 147 -38.99 -1.96 7.09
CA LEU A 147 -37.71 -2.56 7.39
C LEU A 147 -37.80 -3.77 8.36
N LYS A 148 -38.97 -4.08 8.91
CA LYS A 148 -39.22 -5.37 9.59
C LYS A 148 -39.17 -6.55 8.63
N GLN A 149 -39.42 -6.34 7.34
CA GLN A 149 -39.34 -7.39 6.34
C GLN A 149 -37.88 -7.69 6.02
N THR A 150 -37.54 -8.97 5.99
CA THR A 150 -36.16 -9.43 5.80
C THR A 150 -35.53 -8.86 4.54
N ASP A 151 -36.23 -8.93 3.41
CA ASP A 151 -35.74 -8.46 2.11
C ASP A 151 -35.46 -6.95 2.10
N CYS A 152 -36.29 -6.18 2.80
CA CYS A 152 -36.10 -4.73 2.94
C CYS A 152 -34.89 -4.38 3.83
N ALA A 153 -34.72 -5.11 4.93
CA ALA A 153 -33.56 -4.93 5.81
C ALA A 153 -32.24 -5.35 5.12
N GLU A 154 -32.28 -6.46 4.37
CA GLU A 154 -31.14 -6.92 3.57
C GLU A 154 -30.73 -5.91 2.49
N ALA A 155 -31.69 -5.28 1.85
CA ALA A 155 -31.41 -4.24 0.87
C ALA A 155 -30.64 -3.05 1.47
N VAL A 156 -30.95 -2.69 2.72
CA VAL A 156 -30.21 -1.64 3.44
C VAL A 156 -28.81 -2.12 3.82
N GLU A 157 -28.68 -3.32 4.37
CA GLU A 157 -27.40 -3.92 4.75
C GLU A 157 -26.45 -4.02 3.55
N GLN A 158 -26.93 -4.53 2.41
CA GLN A 158 -26.14 -4.62 1.17
C GLN A 158 -25.70 -3.23 0.69
N ALA A 159 -26.56 -2.22 0.79
CA ALA A 159 -26.20 -0.86 0.40
C ALA A 159 -25.10 -0.28 1.31
N LEU A 160 -25.15 -0.54 2.63
CA LEU A 160 -24.15 -0.12 3.60
C LEU A 160 -22.80 -0.83 3.39
N CYS A 161 -22.80 -2.14 3.21
CA CYS A 161 -21.58 -2.93 3.08
C CYS A 161 -20.89 -2.79 1.71
N TYR A 162 -21.57 -2.28 0.68
CA TYR A 162 -21.09 -2.32 -0.70
C TYR A 162 -19.74 -1.62 -0.94
N PHE A 163 -19.49 -0.48 -0.29
CA PHE A 163 -18.26 0.29 -0.41
C PHE A 163 -17.45 0.35 0.90
N ASP A 164 -17.77 -0.52 1.84
CA ASP A 164 -16.99 -0.64 3.08
C ASP A 164 -15.54 -1.02 2.75
N GLY A 165 -14.58 -0.42 3.45
CA GLY A 165 -13.14 -0.54 3.16
C GLY A 165 -12.64 0.24 1.94
N GLN A 166 -13.52 0.82 1.11
CA GLN A 166 -13.15 1.57 -0.10
C GLN A 166 -13.42 3.08 0.03
N ARG A 167 -14.62 3.46 0.45
CA ARG A 167 -15.06 4.86 0.57
C ARG A 167 -15.21 5.31 2.01
N TYR A 168 -15.44 4.36 2.88
CA TYR A 168 -15.64 4.55 4.32
C TYR A 168 -15.29 3.25 5.03
N THR A 169 -15.24 3.31 6.34
CA THR A 169 -15.06 2.17 7.22
C THR A 169 -16.27 2.10 8.16
N LEU A 170 -17.05 1.03 8.11
CA LEU A 170 -18.16 0.78 9.03
C LEU A 170 -17.64 0.21 10.36
N LYS A 171 -18.18 0.68 11.49
CA LYS A 171 -17.97 0.05 12.79
C LYS A 171 -19.18 -0.77 13.22
N SER A 172 -20.33 -0.16 13.22
CA SER A 172 -21.59 -0.82 13.57
C SER A 172 -22.76 -0.11 12.92
N PHE A 173 -23.82 -0.84 12.68
CA PHE A 173 -25.11 -0.28 12.35
C PHE A 173 -26.25 -1.13 12.91
N VAL A 174 -27.41 -0.48 13.08
CA VAL A 174 -28.67 -1.15 13.35
C VAL A 174 -29.75 -0.67 12.41
N ILE A 175 -30.44 -1.62 11.79
CA ILE A 175 -31.60 -1.39 10.94
C ILE A 175 -32.84 -1.63 11.80
N MET A 176 -33.45 -0.55 12.23
CA MET A 176 -34.67 -0.54 13.02
C MET A 176 -35.90 -0.60 12.11
N PRO A 177 -37.11 -0.90 12.61
CA PRO A 177 -38.31 -1.04 11.78
C PRO A 177 -38.59 0.13 10.81
N ASN A 178 -38.22 1.35 11.18
CA ASN A 178 -38.55 2.60 10.47
C ASN A 178 -37.38 3.57 10.29
N HIS A 179 -36.18 3.23 10.77
CA HIS A 179 -34.96 4.06 10.66
C HIS A 179 -33.68 3.21 10.74
N VAL A 180 -32.53 3.85 10.51
CA VAL A 180 -31.21 3.21 10.53
C VAL A 180 -30.23 4.09 11.29
N HIS A 181 -29.43 3.50 12.16
CA HIS A 181 -28.27 4.13 12.80
C HIS A 181 -26.98 3.50 12.30
N VAL A 182 -25.96 4.32 12.03
CA VAL A 182 -24.66 3.87 11.54
C VAL A 182 -23.54 4.63 12.23
N LEU A 183 -22.52 3.92 12.68
CA LEU A 183 -21.22 4.47 13.10
C LEU A 183 -20.20 4.20 12.00
N VAL A 184 -19.71 5.26 11.35
CA VAL A 184 -18.89 5.20 10.13
C VAL A 184 -17.80 6.25 10.16
N ARG A 185 -16.65 5.92 9.57
CA ARG A 185 -15.55 6.85 9.29
C ARG A 185 -15.36 6.97 7.79
N LEU A 186 -15.44 8.18 7.28
CA LEU A 186 -15.23 8.45 5.86
C LEU A 186 -13.75 8.39 5.50
N HIS A 187 -13.44 7.91 4.32
CA HIS A 187 -12.12 8.01 3.72
C HIS A 187 -11.98 9.36 3.01
N ASP A 188 -10.75 9.86 2.90
CA ASP A 188 -10.44 11.16 2.32
C ASP A 188 -11.03 11.32 0.91
N GLY A 189 -11.59 12.48 0.63
CA GLY A 189 -12.20 12.81 -0.65
C GLY A 189 -13.62 12.28 -0.87
N TRP A 190 -14.25 11.67 0.16
CA TRP A 190 -15.64 11.20 0.08
C TRP A 190 -16.56 12.05 0.94
N PRO A 191 -17.34 13.02 0.33
CA PRO A 191 -18.29 13.82 1.08
C PRO A 191 -19.39 12.97 1.71
N LEU A 192 -19.71 13.26 2.98
CA LEU A 192 -20.74 12.55 3.76
C LEU A 192 -22.09 12.50 3.03
N GLU A 193 -22.52 13.63 2.48
CA GLU A 193 -23.78 13.73 1.74
C GLU A 193 -23.86 12.74 0.58
N ARG A 194 -22.77 12.61 -0.20
CA ARG A 194 -22.70 11.70 -1.35
C ARG A 194 -22.74 10.22 -0.94
N VAL A 195 -22.11 9.90 0.19
CA VAL A 195 -22.12 8.54 0.74
C VAL A 195 -23.54 8.17 1.19
N ILE A 196 -24.20 9.02 1.96
CA ILE A 196 -25.57 8.78 2.44
C ILE A 196 -26.58 8.76 1.29
N GLN A 197 -26.41 9.64 0.30
CA GLN A 197 -27.26 9.63 -0.90
C GLN A 197 -27.16 8.28 -1.62
N ASN A 198 -25.97 7.76 -1.79
CA ASN A 198 -25.74 6.45 -2.41
C ASN A 198 -26.41 5.30 -1.63
N TRP A 199 -26.29 5.28 -0.29
CA TRP A 199 -26.99 4.29 0.55
C TRP A 199 -28.50 4.33 0.36
N LYS A 200 -29.08 5.54 0.38
CA LYS A 200 -30.50 5.75 0.23
C LYS A 200 -31.03 5.35 -1.17
N GLU A 201 -30.33 5.74 -2.23
CA GLU A 201 -30.73 5.43 -3.60
C GLU A 201 -30.69 3.94 -3.88
N ARG A 202 -29.59 3.27 -3.49
CA ARG A 202 -29.44 1.82 -3.70
C ARG A 202 -30.47 1.03 -2.91
N SER A 203 -30.63 1.31 -1.63
CA SER A 203 -31.61 0.61 -0.79
C SER A 203 -33.04 0.91 -1.19
N ALA A 204 -33.37 2.14 -1.56
CA ALA A 204 -34.74 2.51 -1.99
C ALA A 204 -35.17 1.75 -3.27
N SER A 205 -34.27 1.59 -4.23
CA SER A 205 -34.54 0.81 -5.45
C SER A 205 -34.88 -0.65 -5.12
N SER A 206 -34.07 -1.28 -4.28
CA SER A 206 -34.26 -2.68 -3.88
C SER A 206 -35.50 -2.87 -2.99
N ILE A 207 -35.76 -1.94 -2.05
CA ILE A 207 -36.95 -1.97 -1.20
C ILE A 207 -38.23 -1.83 -2.05
N ASN A 208 -38.27 -0.89 -2.99
CA ASN A 208 -39.41 -0.74 -3.89
C ASN A 208 -39.65 -2.00 -4.74
N ALA A 209 -38.59 -2.63 -5.22
CA ALA A 209 -38.70 -3.90 -5.97
C ALA A 209 -39.25 -5.02 -5.07
N ALA A 210 -38.77 -5.16 -3.85
CA ALA A 210 -39.24 -6.19 -2.90
C ALA A 210 -40.72 -6.00 -2.51
N LEU A 211 -41.16 -4.75 -2.39
CA LEU A 211 -42.54 -4.41 -2.02
C LEU A 211 -43.50 -4.35 -3.22
N GLY A 212 -43.00 -4.49 -4.46
CA GLY A 212 -43.81 -4.27 -5.67
C GLY A 212 -44.37 -2.84 -5.74
N SER A 213 -43.67 -1.85 -5.13
CA SER A 213 -44.12 -0.48 -5.02
C SER A 213 -43.20 0.50 -5.78
N THR A 214 -43.70 1.70 -5.97
CA THR A 214 -42.92 2.79 -6.56
C THR A 214 -43.13 4.02 -5.67
N GLY A 215 -42.06 4.76 -5.43
CA GLY A 215 -42.18 6.02 -4.67
C GLY A 215 -41.03 6.26 -3.70
N LYS A 216 -41.27 7.23 -2.82
CA LYS A 216 -40.27 7.72 -1.89
C LYS A 216 -40.20 6.81 -0.65
N VAL A 217 -39.10 6.06 -0.50
CA VAL A 217 -38.84 5.23 0.68
C VAL A 217 -38.28 6.06 1.84
N TRP A 218 -37.26 6.86 1.59
CA TRP A 218 -36.54 7.60 2.61
C TRP A 218 -36.98 9.05 2.73
N GLN A 219 -37.00 9.56 3.96
CA GLN A 219 -37.17 11.00 4.21
C GLN A 219 -35.96 11.77 3.65
N LYS A 220 -36.20 13.00 3.18
CA LYS A 220 -35.14 13.92 2.75
C LYS A 220 -34.31 14.36 3.98
N GLY A 221 -32.98 14.37 3.82
CA GLY A 221 -32.06 14.70 4.90
C GLY A 221 -31.71 13.50 5.80
N TYR A 222 -30.89 13.75 6.78
CA TYR A 222 -30.40 12.80 7.76
C TYR A 222 -29.96 13.58 9.00
N PHE A 223 -29.73 12.88 10.12
CA PHE A 223 -29.09 13.41 11.30
C PHE A 223 -27.65 12.88 11.33
N ASP A 224 -26.68 13.72 11.66
CA ASP A 224 -25.29 13.35 11.88
C ASP A 224 -24.70 14.02 13.11
N ARG A 225 -23.76 13.35 13.72
CA ARG A 225 -22.98 13.86 14.84
C ARG A 225 -21.53 13.38 14.70
N LEU A 226 -20.58 14.31 14.73
CA LEU A 226 -19.16 14.00 14.84
C LEU A 226 -18.85 13.40 16.22
N ILE A 227 -18.09 12.32 16.21
CA ILE A 227 -17.62 11.67 17.45
C ILE A 227 -16.42 12.45 17.98
N ARG A 228 -16.45 12.79 19.28
CA ARG A 228 -15.51 13.74 19.89
C ARG A 228 -14.43 13.08 20.75
N SER A 229 -14.66 11.86 21.22
CA SER A 229 -13.75 11.13 22.09
C SER A 229 -13.97 9.62 21.99
N VAL A 230 -13.10 8.83 22.62
CA VAL A 230 -13.24 7.37 22.73
C VAL A 230 -14.50 7.01 23.51
N GLU A 231 -14.75 7.69 24.63
CA GLU A 231 -15.92 7.47 25.47
C GLU A 231 -17.22 7.75 24.71
N HIS A 232 -17.23 8.81 23.88
CA HIS A 232 -18.36 9.12 23.01
C HIS A 232 -18.55 8.06 21.93
N TRP A 233 -17.46 7.53 21.39
CA TRP A 233 -17.49 6.46 20.40
C TRP A 233 -18.03 5.15 21.00
N GLU A 234 -17.54 4.75 22.18
CA GLU A 234 -18.02 3.57 22.91
C GLU A 234 -19.50 3.70 23.29
N PHE A 235 -19.89 4.88 23.75
CA PHE A 235 -21.30 5.17 24.06
C PHE A 235 -22.18 5.01 22.82
N VAL A 236 -21.77 5.53 21.66
CA VAL A 236 -22.54 5.44 20.42
C VAL A 236 -22.57 4.02 19.87
N ASP A 237 -21.44 3.31 19.89
CA ASP A 237 -21.40 1.90 19.47
C ASP A 237 -22.31 1.03 20.37
N GLY A 238 -22.24 1.22 21.68
CA GLY A 238 -23.14 0.60 22.65
C GLY A 238 -24.61 0.96 22.42
N TYR A 239 -24.90 2.24 22.13
CA TYR A 239 -26.25 2.69 21.81
C TYR A 239 -26.80 1.98 20.56
N ILE A 240 -26.00 1.85 19.49
CA ILE A 240 -26.41 1.15 18.26
C ILE A 240 -26.72 -0.31 18.55
N ARG A 241 -25.87 -1.00 19.29
CA ARG A 241 -26.02 -2.43 19.59
C ARG A 241 -27.22 -2.73 20.48
N HIS A 242 -27.50 -1.88 21.47
CA HIS A 242 -28.59 -2.07 22.43
C HIS A 242 -29.87 -1.32 22.08
N ASN A 243 -29.91 -0.63 20.94
CA ASN A 243 -31.09 0.14 20.53
C ASN A 243 -32.37 -0.71 20.42
N PRO A 244 -32.34 -1.94 19.84
CA PRO A 244 -33.54 -2.80 19.80
C PRO A 244 -34.05 -3.20 21.19
N GLU A 245 -33.16 -3.44 22.15
CA GLU A 245 -33.54 -3.78 23.55
C GLU A 245 -34.20 -2.56 24.22
N LYS A 246 -33.62 -1.37 24.03
CA LYS A 246 -34.18 -0.09 24.50
C LYS A 246 -35.58 0.15 23.92
N ALA A 247 -35.77 -0.16 22.65
CA ALA A 247 -37.06 -0.08 21.95
C ALA A 247 -37.99 -1.27 22.27
N LYS A 248 -37.61 -2.20 23.16
CA LYS A 248 -38.36 -3.39 23.56
C LYS A 248 -38.72 -4.32 22.38
N LEU A 249 -37.89 -4.36 21.34
CA LEU A 249 -38.09 -5.19 20.18
C LEU A 249 -37.52 -6.61 20.42
N ARG A 250 -38.30 -7.63 20.05
CA ARG A 250 -37.86 -9.04 20.08
C ARG A 250 -37.45 -9.57 18.71
N SER A 251 -37.86 -8.89 17.63
CA SER A 251 -37.60 -9.24 16.23
C SER A 251 -37.89 -8.05 15.31
N GLY A 252 -37.61 -8.18 14.01
CA GLY A 252 -37.88 -7.15 13.02
C GLY A 252 -36.86 -6.00 13.02
N PHE A 253 -35.64 -6.32 13.43
CA PHE A 253 -34.48 -5.45 13.34
C PHE A 253 -33.26 -6.26 12.89
N ARG A 254 -32.20 -5.57 12.49
CA ARG A 254 -30.92 -6.20 12.09
C ARG A 254 -29.75 -5.40 12.67
N ILE A 255 -28.83 -6.09 13.34
CA ILE A 255 -27.61 -5.48 13.88
C ILE A 255 -26.42 -6.09 13.14
N TRP A 256 -25.48 -5.25 12.80
CA TRP A 256 -24.19 -5.66 12.31
C TRP A 256 -23.10 -4.86 13.06
N SER A 257 -22.02 -5.52 13.42
CA SER A 257 -20.82 -4.87 13.90
C SER A 257 -19.61 -5.59 13.33
N ALA A 258 -18.58 -4.84 12.97
CA ALA A 258 -17.29 -5.43 12.68
C ALA A 258 -16.85 -6.22 13.92
N ASP A 259 -16.50 -7.50 13.72
CA ASP A 259 -16.04 -8.36 14.80
C ASP A 259 -14.91 -7.70 15.59
N GLU A 260 -14.80 -8.00 16.89
CA GLU A 260 -13.68 -7.55 17.74
C GLU A 260 -12.32 -8.01 17.20
N SER A 261 -12.30 -9.04 16.33
CA SER A 261 -11.11 -9.45 15.59
C SER A 261 -10.70 -8.47 14.49
N SER A 262 -11.56 -7.58 14.03
CA SER A 262 -11.14 -6.42 13.21
C SER A 262 -10.68 -5.27 14.10
N ALA A 263 -9.64 -5.55 14.90
CA ALA A 263 -8.84 -4.57 15.64
C ALA A 263 -8.22 -3.45 14.76
N TYR A 264 -8.59 -3.43 13.49
CA TYR A 264 -8.29 -2.35 12.54
C TYR A 264 -9.02 -1.02 12.83
N MET A 265 -10.00 -1.01 13.75
CA MET A 265 -10.94 0.10 13.87
C MET A 265 -10.62 1.09 14.97
N LEU A 266 -9.96 0.66 16.01
CA LEU A 266 -9.32 1.49 17.03
C LEU A 266 -7.81 1.31 16.91
N GLY A 267 -7.20 1.35 15.74
CA GLY A 267 -5.83 0.97 15.51
C GLY A 267 -5.35 0.06 16.64
N GLU A 268 -4.96 -1.18 16.39
CA GLU A 268 -4.52 -2.21 17.37
C GLU A 268 -3.71 -1.63 18.55
N ALA A 269 -4.36 -0.87 19.42
CA ALA A 269 -3.67 -0.07 20.44
C ALA A 269 -3.31 -0.88 21.68
N THR A 270 -3.75 -2.14 21.79
CA THR A 270 -3.61 -2.83 23.09
C THR A 270 -2.82 -4.13 23.09
N SER A 271 -2.42 -4.71 21.95
CA SER A 271 -1.70 -5.99 22.03
C SER A 271 -0.30 -6.05 21.42
N ARG A 272 0.15 -5.07 20.60
CA ARG A 272 1.44 -5.23 19.93
C ARG A 272 2.22 -3.93 19.73
N ARG A 273 2.78 -3.39 20.80
CA ARG A 273 3.70 -2.25 20.72
C ARG A 273 4.91 -2.56 19.83
N PRO A 274 5.42 -1.60 19.03
CA PRO A 274 6.67 -1.80 18.30
C PRO A 274 7.82 -1.96 19.30
N SER A 275 8.71 -2.89 19.01
CA SER A 275 9.96 -3.03 19.75
C SER A 275 11.06 -2.14 19.20
N ILE A 276 10.86 -1.61 17.99
CA ILE A 276 11.82 -0.77 17.28
C ILE A 276 11.05 0.38 16.62
N VAL A 277 11.62 1.59 16.74
CA VAL A 277 11.09 2.80 16.10
C VAL A 277 12.22 3.44 15.29
N ILE A 278 12.00 3.57 13.97
CA ILE A 278 12.91 4.24 13.04
C ILE A 278 12.32 5.60 12.71
N VAL A 279 13.02 6.67 13.01
CA VAL A 279 12.57 8.05 12.82
C VAL A 279 13.40 8.70 11.72
N HIS A 280 12.78 8.99 10.58
CA HIS A 280 13.43 9.63 9.44
C HIS A 280 13.30 11.16 9.53
N ASN A 281 14.42 11.87 9.64
CA ASN A 281 14.54 13.33 9.61
C ASN A 281 13.79 14.14 10.68
N VAL A 282 12.86 13.57 11.45
CA VAL A 282 12.03 14.37 12.38
C VAL A 282 12.88 15.08 13.42
N PHE A 283 13.96 14.46 13.87
CA PHE A 283 14.89 15.06 14.85
C PHE A 283 15.92 16.03 14.24
N THR A 284 15.98 16.15 12.93
CA THR A 284 16.99 16.96 12.23
C THR A 284 16.39 18.02 11.29
N MET A 285 15.06 18.09 11.20
CA MET A 285 14.32 19.03 10.38
C MET A 285 13.22 19.71 11.20
N PRO A 286 13.12 21.04 11.22
CA PRO A 286 12.21 21.77 12.12
C PRO A 286 10.81 21.99 11.52
N PHE A 287 10.19 20.99 10.91
CA PHE A 287 8.87 21.16 10.28
C PHE A 287 7.72 21.16 11.29
N ASP A 288 7.82 20.32 12.34
CA ASP A 288 6.87 20.24 13.44
C ASP A 288 7.63 20.10 14.76
N LEU A 289 7.81 21.21 15.45
CA LEU A 289 8.59 21.25 16.70
C LEU A 289 7.83 20.61 17.87
N GLU A 290 6.50 20.63 17.87
CA GLU A 290 5.70 20.04 18.93
C GLU A 290 5.84 18.51 18.89
N TRP A 291 5.59 17.91 17.73
CA TRP A 291 5.77 16.48 17.55
C TRP A 291 7.23 16.03 17.76
N THR A 292 8.19 16.82 17.31
CA THR A 292 9.62 16.53 17.54
C THR A 292 9.94 16.46 19.04
N ARG A 293 9.41 17.38 19.86
CA ARG A 293 9.61 17.38 21.30
C ARG A 293 8.92 16.22 22.00
N GLU A 294 7.70 15.88 21.57
CA GLU A 294 7.01 14.69 22.06
C GLU A 294 7.81 13.42 21.80
N LEU A 295 8.34 13.25 20.60
CA LEU A 295 9.18 12.10 20.26
C LEU A 295 10.49 12.08 21.04
N LEU A 296 11.13 13.24 21.26
CA LEU A 296 12.33 13.33 22.11
C LEU A 296 12.03 12.91 23.55
N GLU A 297 10.88 13.28 24.10
CA GLU A 297 10.48 12.85 25.43
C GLU A 297 10.20 11.34 25.48
N LEU A 298 9.57 10.79 24.43
CA LEU A 298 9.38 9.35 24.30
C LEU A 298 10.70 8.58 24.23
N THR A 299 11.74 9.11 23.62
CA THR A 299 13.06 8.43 23.64
C THR A 299 13.64 8.34 25.05
N ARG A 300 13.32 9.28 25.94
CA ARG A 300 13.77 9.29 27.35
C ARG A 300 12.93 8.36 28.23
N THR A 301 11.61 8.35 28.02
CA THR A 301 10.65 7.67 28.88
C THR A 301 10.40 6.20 28.48
N ARG A 302 10.82 5.80 27.27
CA ARG A 302 10.61 4.47 26.72
C ARG A 302 11.92 3.76 26.34
N PRO A 303 12.77 3.41 27.34
CA PRO A 303 14.02 2.68 27.12
C PRO A 303 13.81 1.21 26.67
N ASP A 304 12.58 0.70 26.79
CA ASP A 304 12.14 -0.62 26.30
C ASP A 304 12.01 -0.67 24.76
N ILE A 305 12.02 0.47 24.10
CA ILE A 305 11.97 0.62 22.65
C ILE A 305 13.36 0.94 22.12
N ARG A 306 13.76 0.24 21.07
CA ARG A 306 14.99 0.57 20.35
C ARG A 306 14.72 1.68 19.36
N TRP A 307 15.21 2.87 19.64
CA TRP A 307 15.08 4.06 18.80
C TRP A 307 16.22 4.13 17.79
N ILE A 308 15.89 4.44 16.52
CA ILE A 308 16.85 4.67 15.44
C ILE A 308 16.56 6.03 14.82
N ASN A 309 17.48 6.95 14.96
CA ASN A 309 17.44 8.25 14.31
C ASN A 309 18.10 8.16 12.93
N TRP A 310 17.32 8.22 11.86
CA TRP A 310 17.77 8.10 10.48
C TRP A 310 17.86 9.47 9.81
N VAL A 311 19.09 9.94 9.60
CA VAL A 311 19.43 11.30 9.19
C VAL A 311 19.67 11.37 7.68
N HIS A 312 18.77 12.04 6.94
CA HIS A 312 18.94 12.37 5.52
C HIS A 312 19.49 13.78 5.34
N ASP A 313 18.97 14.74 6.15
CA ASP A 313 19.36 16.14 6.15
C ASP A 313 19.55 16.67 7.56
N VAL A 314 20.44 17.65 7.73
CA VAL A 314 20.70 18.32 9.00
C VAL A 314 20.50 19.82 8.80
N ARG A 315 19.34 20.35 9.19
CA ARG A 315 19.07 21.80 9.22
C ARG A 315 19.00 22.33 10.63
N TRP A 316 18.55 21.52 11.53
CA TRP A 316 18.45 21.75 12.95
C TRP A 316 18.62 20.41 13.65
N ALA A 317 19.27 20.35 14.77
CA ALA A 317 19.37 19.10 15.49
C ALA A 317 19.53 19.34 16.99
N GLU A 318 18.75 18.62 17.77
CA GLU A 318 18.98 18.40 19.18
C GLU A 318 19.60 17.02 19.39
N GLN A 319 20.30 16.85 20.52
CA GLN A 319 20.77 15.53 20.89
C GLN A 319 19.59 14.61 21.17
N VAL A 320 19.56 13.46 20.52
CA VAL A 320 18.50 12.46 20.70
C VAL A 320 18.99 11.40 21.68
N PRO A 321 18.49 11.40 22.93
CA PRO A 321 18.93 10.44 23.94
C PRO A 321 18.57 9.01 23.57
N GLN A 322 19.44 8.06 23.91
CA GLN A 322 19.18 6.61 23.82
C GLN A 322 18.82 6.09 22.40
N ALA A 323 19.15 6.84 21.35
CA ALA A 323 18.93 6.43 19.99
C ALA A 323 20.21 5.93 19.30
N VAL A 324 20.08 4.95 18.42
CA VAL A 324 21.13 4.59 17.47
C VAL A 324 21.05 5.56 16.29
N HIS A 325 22.17 6.20 15.97
CA HIS A 325 22.22 7.17 14.88
C HIS A 325 22.67 6.55 13.58
N VAL A 326 21.91 6.79 12.52
CA VAL A 326 22.19 6.35 11.14
C VAL A 326 22.21 7.57 10.22
N ALA A 327 23.29 7.77 9.48
CA ALA A 327 23.38 8.77 8.42
C ALA A 327 23.39 8.09 7.05
N VAL A 328 22.74 8.70 6.05
CA VAL A 328 22.64 8.12 4.70
C VAL A 328 23.95 8.21 3.89
N SER A 329 24.92 8.98 4.34
CA SER A 329 26.22 9.12 3.70
C SER A 329 27.28 9.54 4.70
N GLU A 330 28.56 9.37 4.33
CA GLU A 330 29.69 9.85 5.12
C GLU A 330 29.66 11.38 5.30
N HIS A 331 29.22 12.11 4.29
CA HIS A 331 29.05 13.55 4.37
C HIS A 331 28.04 13.93 5.47
N ARG A 332 26.87 13.27 5.51
CA ARG A 332 25.84 13.50 6.53
C ARG A 332 26.29 13.04 7.92
N ARG A 333 27.09 11.98 7.99
CA ARG A 333 27.72 11.55 9.25
C ARG A 333 28.60 12.66 9.83
N LEU A 334 29.45 13.27 9.01
CA LEU A 334 30.35 14.36 9.44
C LEU A 334 29.58 15.62 9.85
N GLU A 335 28.48 15.94 9.17
CA GLU A 335 27.62 17.06 9.57
C GLU A 335 26.93 16.78 10.92
N TYR A 336 26.34 15.60 11.08
CA TYR A 336 25.61 15.26 12.31
C TYR A 336 26.56 15.03 13.50
N ALA A 337 27.79 14.61 13.28
CA ALA A 337 28.83 14.52 14.32
C ALA A 337 29.17 15.84 15.00
N LYS A 338 28.72 16.98 14.46
CA LYS A 338 28.82 18.29 15.15
C LYS A 338 27.78 18.47 16.24
N VAL A 339 26.73 17.61 16.26
CA VAL A 339 25.58 17.70 17.17
C VAL A 339 25.68 16.67 18.29
N THR A 340 26.19 15.47 18.00
CA THR A 340 26.30 14.36 18.95
C THR A 340 27.69 13.79 19.00
N CYS A 341 28.09 13.29 20.18
CA CYS A 341 29.32 12.53 20.39
C CYS A 341 29.07 11.00 20.25
N ASP A 342 27.83 10.60 20.09
CA ASP A 342 27.45 9.18 19.96
C ASP A 342 27.92 8.59 18.62
N PRO A 343 28.17 7.28 18.56
CA PRO A 343 28.52 6.61 17.31
C PRO A 343 27.42 6.79 16.25
N ILE A 344 27.83 7.13 15.02
CA ILE A 344 26.94 7.31 13.87
C ILE A 344 27.28 6.28 12.82
N HIS A 345 26.34 5.38 12.51
CA HIS A 345 26.47 4.39 11.46
C HIS A 345 26.15 5.00 10.09
N VAL A 346 26.88 4.58 9.04
CA VAL A 346 26.57 5.02 7.68
C VAL A 346 25.85 3.91 6.93
N ILE A 347 24.58 4.12 6.64
CA ILE A 347 23.75 3.19 5.85
C ILE A 347 23.17 3.97 4.68
N PRO A 348 23.60 3.71 3.43
CA PRO A 348 23.06 4.41 2.27
C PRO A 348 21.59 4.05 2.04
N ASN A 349 20.87 4.95 1.37
CA ASN A 349 19.55 4.64 0.90
C ASN A 349 19.61 3.53 -0.16
N GLY A 350 18.69 2.60 -0.09
CA GLY A 350 18.46 1.60 -1.11
C GLY A 350 17.67 2.15 -2.29
N VAL A 351 17.54 1.32 -3.31
CA VAL A 351 16.69 1.55 -4.47
C VAL A 351 15.98 0.27 -4.87
N ASP A 352 14.72 0.37 -5.19
CA ASP A 352 14.00 -0.69 -5.90
C ASP A 352 14.29 -0.56 -7.40
N ALA A 353 15.43 -1.15 -7.81
CA ALA A 353 15.87 -1.08 -9.20
C ALA A 353 14.92 -1.81 -10.16
N ALA A 354 14.19 -2.83 -9.69
CA ALA A 354 13.18 -3.51 -10.49
C ALA A 354 12.04 -2.57 -10.85
N ALA A 355 11.53 -1.82 -9.87
CA ALA A 355 10.51 -0.79 -10.10
C ALA A 355 11.02 0.34 -11.00
N VAL A 356 12.25 0.83 -10.80
CA VAL A 356 12.85 1.89 -11.63
C VAL A 356 12.98 1.47 -13.09
N LEU A 357 13.37 0.20 -13.34
CA LEU A 357 13.55 -0.34 -14.68
C LEU A 357 12.25 -0.90 -15.28
N GLY A 358 11.16 -0.97 -14.52
CA GLY A 358 9.90 -1.58 -14.95
C GLY A 358 10.05 -3.08 -15.22
N LEU A 359 10.85 -3.80 -14.43
CA LEU A 359 11.00 -5.23 -14.55
C LEU A 359 9.77 -5.96 -14.00
N THR A 360 9.36 -7.02 -14.70
CA THR A 360 8.34 -7.93 -14.18
C THR A 360 8.86 -8.73 -12.99
N GLU A 361 7.94 -9.19 -12.11
CA GLU A 361 8.29 -10.06 -10.99
C GLU A 361 9.01 -11.33 -11.46
N ARG A 362 8.55 -11.90 -12.59
CA ARG A 362 9.14 -13.10 -13.20
C ARG A 362 10.60 -12.90 -13.56
N VAL A 363 10.94 -11.80 -14.21
CA VAL A 363 12.34 -11.50 -14.60
C VAL A 363 13.16 -11.08 -13.39
N SER A 364 12.60 -10.34 -12.45
CA SER A 364 13.27 -9.98 -11.18
C SER A 364 13.64 -11.21 -10.35
N ALA A 365 12.81 -12.26 -10.37
CA ALA A 365 13.06 -13.52 -9.66
C ALA A 365 14.28 -14.29 -10.23
N LEU A 366 14.68 -14.04 -11.48
CA LEU A 366 15.86 -14.69 -12.09
C LEU A 366 17.20 -14.21 -11.49
N LYS A 367 17.19 -13.09 -10.75
CA LYS A 367 18.39 -12.50 -10.11
C LYS A 367 19.56 -12.28 -11.07
N LEU A 368 19.25 -11.85 -12.31
CA LEU A 368 20.24 -11.64 -13.37
C LEU A 368 21.29 -10.57 -13.03
N GLU A 369 21.00 -9.70 -12.07
CA GLU A 369 21.98 -8.76 -11.54
C GLU A 369 23.21 -9.42 -10.91
N ASN A 370 23.11 -10.69 -10.50
CA ASN A 370 24.21 -11.43 -9.91
C ASN A 370 25.14 -12.08 -10.95
N ALA A 371 24.72 -12.13 -12.22
CA ALA A 371 25.55 -12.66 -13.29
C ALA A 371 26.72 -11.71 -13.64
N GLY A 372 27.85 -12.24 -13.99
CA GLY A 372 28.96 -11.49 -14.59
C GLY A 372 28.58 -10.96 -15.99
N LEU A 373 27.82 -11.76 -16.73
CA LEU A 373 27.40 -11.50 -18.11
C LEU A 373 26.02 -12.15 -18.36
N VAL A 374 25.11 -11.44 -19.03
CA VAL A 374 23.79 -11.96 -19.41
C VAL A 374 23.67 -12.05 -20.93
N LEU A 375 23.60 -13.27 -21.44
CA LEU A 375 23.30 -13.55 -22.84
C LEU A 375 21.82 -13.81 -23.00
N LEU A 376 21.18 -13.17 -23.96
CA LEU A 376 19.77 -13.36 -24.29
C LEU A 376 19.62 -13.98 -25.67
N GLN A 377 18.85 -15.06 -25.77
CA GLN A 377 18.38 -15.61 -27.04
C GLN A 377 16.84 -15.72 -27.02
N PRO A 378 16.11 -14.71 -27.51
CA PRO A 378 14.66 -14.78 -27.63
C PRO A 378 14.29 -15.66 -28.83
N THR A 379 13.93 -16.91 -28.58
CA THR A 379 13.74 -17.89 -29.63
C THR A 379 12.82 -19.04 -29.23
N ARG A 380 12.34 -19.79 -30.22
CA ARG A 380 11.61 -21.07 -30.03
C ARG A 380 12.61 -22.23 -29.99
N PHE A 381 12.23 -23.37 -29.38
CA PHE A 381 13.02 -24.61 -29.40
C PHE A 381 12.93 -25.27 -30.76
N VAL A 382 13.69 -24.78 -31.72
CA VAL A 382 13.78 -25.28 -33.10
C VAL A 382 15.25 -25.42 -33.47
N ARG A 383 15.67 -26.55 -34.05
CA ARG A 383 17.10 -26.87 -34.32
C ARG A 383 17.86 -25.78 -35.11
N ARG A 384 17.17 -25.12 -36.08
CA ARG A 384 17.78 -24.01 -36.82
C ARG A 384 18.18 -22.79 -35.98
N LYS A 385 17.69 -22.71 -34.74
CA LYS A 385 18.07 -21.65 -33.79
C LYS A 385 19.40 -21.95 -33.07
N ASN A 386 19.91 -23.16 -33.20
CA ASN A 386 21.23 -23.59 -32.80
C ASN A 386 21.57 -23.24 -31.34
N ILE A 387 20.63 -23.56 -30.44
CA ILE A 387 20.80 -23.33 -29.01
C ILE A 387 21.98 -24.15 -28.47
N GLU A 388 22.28 -25.30 -29.08
CA GLU A 388 23.43 -26.14 -28.78
C GLU A 388 24.76 -25.38 -28.86
N LEU A 389 24.93 -24.52 -29.89
CA LEU A 389 26.13 -23.67 -29.98
C LEU A 389 26.19 -22.69 -28.80
N GLY A 390 25.06 -22.14 -28.40
CA GLY A 390 24.98 -21.28 -27.20
C GLY A 390 25.43 -21.98 -25.93
N LEU A 391 25.00 -23.23 -25.72
CA LEU A 391 25.41 -24.04 -24.58
C LEU A 391 26.92 -24.39 -24.62
N ARG A 392 27.46 -24.69 -25.80
CA ARG A 392 28.89 -24.97 -25.97
C ARG A 392 29.76 -23.73 -25.76
N VAL A 393 29.33 -22.58 -26.25
CA VAL A 393 30.00 -21.29 -26.02
C VAL A 393 29.97 -20.91 -24.54
N LEU A 394 28.87 -21.22 -23.85
CA LEU A 394 28.70 -20.93 -22.42
C LEU A 394 29.76 -21.63 -21.56
N ALA A 395 30.21 -22.82 -21.96
CA ALA A 395 31.32 -23.53 -21.29
C ALA A 395 32.65 -22.72 -21.29
N ALA A 396 32.82 -21.79 -22.24
CA ALA A 396 33.97 -20.87 -22.29
C ALA A 396 33.68 -19.52 -21.58
N LEU A 397 32.51 -19.35 -20.98
CA LEU A 397 32.03 -18.14 -20.32
C LEU A 397 31.50 -18.45 -18.90
N PRO A 398 32.36 -18.84 -17.95
CA PRO A 398 31.92 -19.26 -16.61
C PRO A 398 31.21 -18.17 -15.82
N GLU A 399 31.42 -16.91 -16.19
CA GLU A 399 30.74 -15.73 -15.59
C GLU A 399 29.34 -15.46 -16.15
N ALA A 400 28.95 -16.15 -17.24
CA ALA A 400 27.73 -15.82 -17.97
C ALA A 400 26.51 -16.63 -17.51
N VAL A 401 25.35 -16.01 -17.64
CA VAL A 401 24.02 -16.65 -17.60
C VAL A 401 23.41 -16.54 -18.99
N TYR A 402 22.95 -17.64 -19.52
CA TYR A 402 22.30 -17.73 -20.83
C TYR A 402 20.80 -17.90 -20.68
N VAL A 403 20.05 -16.92 -21.18
CA VAL A 403 18.58 -16.86 -21.08
C VAL A 403 17.97 -17.18 -22.43
N VAL A 404 17.20 -18.26 -22.50
CA VAL A 404 16.43 -18.71 -23.67
C VAL A 404 14.94 -18.62 -23.35
N THR A 405 14.17 -17.90 -24.18
CA THR A 405 12.83 -17.45 -23.79
C THR A 405 11.71 -18.45 -24.05
N ALA A 406 11.81 -19.26 -25.10
CA ALA A 406 10.65 -20.00 -25.60
C ALA A 406 10.26 -21.23 -24.78
N ALA A 407 8.95 -21.50 -24.78
CA ALA A 407 8.40 -22.76 -24.34
C ALA A 407 8.54 -23.82 -25.46
N PRO A 408 8.66 -25.11 -25.11
CA PRO A 408 8.44 -26.19 -26.06
C PRO A 408 7.00 -26.07 -26.60
N ASP A 409 6.85 -26.17 -27.93
CA ASP A 409 5.52 -26.18 -28.53
C ASP A 409 4.81 -27.51 -28.18
N PRO A 410 3.72 -27.50 -27.39
CA PRO A 410 3.04 -28.74 -26.99
C PRO A 410 2.40 -29.48 -28.18
N HIS A 411 2.24 -28.82 -29.32
CA HIS A 411 1.67 -29.40 -30.56
C HIS A 411 2.73 -29.96 -31.51
N GLN A 412 4.04 -29.77 -31.19
CA GLN A 412 5.14 -30.33 -31.97
C GLN A 412 5.97 -31.28 -31.09
N SER A 413 5.78 -32.59 -31.29
CA SER A 413 6.53 -33.63 -30.57
C SER A 413 8.05 -33.45 -30.65
N ASP A 414 8.55 -32.93 -31.76
CA ASP A 414 9.99 -32.68 -31.99
C ASP A 414 10.56 -31.59 -31.09
N GLY A 415 9.72 -30.59 -30.68
CA GLY A 415 10.15 -29.52 -29.79
C GLY A 415 10.48 -29.99 -28.37
N MET A 416 9.71 -30.93 -27.83
CA MET A 416 9.99 -31.53 -26.51
C MET A 416 11.20 -32.44 -26.52
N VAL A 417 11.39 -33.23 -27.60
CA VAL A 417 12.58 -34.08 -27.76
C VAL A 417 13.82 -33.20 -27.81
N TYR A 418 13.81 -32.15 -28.62
CA TYR A 418 14.91 -31.20 -28.73
C TYR A 418 15.20 -30.48 -27.41
N PHE A 419 14.19 -30.11 -26.68
CA PHE A 419 14.38 -29.50 -25.35
C PHE A 419 15.08 -30.48 -24.38
N THR A 420 14.66 -31.73 -24.34
CA THR A 420 15.29 -32.77 -23.51
C THR A 420 16.77 -32.96 -23.87
N GLU A 421 17.09 -32.98 -25.17
CA GLU A 421 18.46 -33.04 -25.64
C GLU A 421 19.31 -31.85 -25.21
N LEU A 422 18.72 -30.61 -25.23
CA LEU A 422 19.40 -29.41 -24.78
C LEU A 422 19.69 -29.43 -23.27
N VAL A 423 18.75 -29.92 -22.45
CA VAL A 423 18.96 -30.10 -21.01
C VAL A 423 20.09 -31.08 -20.75
N ALA A 424 20.06 -32.28 -21.40
CA ALA A 424 21.12 -33.29 -21.28
C ALA A 424 22.47 -32.76 -21.75
N LEU A 425 22.51 -31.97 -22.83
CA LEU A 425 23.73 -31.32 -23.29
C LEU A 425 24.27 -30.31 -22.26
N ALA A 426 23.39 -29.46 -21.68
CA ALA A 426 23.80 -28.50 -20.66
C ALA A 426 24.37 -29.18 -19.40
N GLU A 427 23.80 -30.33 -19.00
CA GLU A 427 24.30 -31.15 -17.91
C GLU A 427 25.66 -31.77 -18.26
N SER A 428 25.81 -32.35 -19.45
CA SER A 428 27.08 -32.97 -19.91
C SER A 428 28.22 -31.96 -20.03
N LEU A 429 27.91 -30.71 -20.34
CA LEU A 429 28.87 -29.59 -20.40
C LEU A 429 29.14 -28.93 -19.03
N GLY A 430 28.39 -29.30 -17.99
CA GLY A 430 28.50 -28.69 -16.66
C GLY A 430 28.00 -27.25 -16.59
N VAL A 431 27.14 -26.83 -17.53
CA VAL A 431 26.61 -25.44 -17.61
C VAL A 431 25.12 -25.32 -17.25
N ARG A 432 24.51 -26.37 -16.74
CA ARG A 432 23.06 -26.37 -16.45
C ARG A 432 22.62 -25.22 -15.52
N ASP A 433 23.44 -24.91 -14.52
CA ASP A 433 23.15 -23.82 -13.56
C ASP A 433 23.30 -22.41 -14.17
N GLN A 434 23.99 -22.30 -15.30
CA GLN A 434 24.16 -21.04 -16.02
C GLN A 434 23.05 -20.79 -17.05
N VAL A 435 22.17 -21.78 -17.31
CA VAL A 435 21.10 -21.65 -18.31
C VAL A 435 19.75 -21.37 -17.63
N ARG A 436 18.98 -20.50 -18.25
CA ARG A 436 17.58 -20.22 -17.89
C ARG A 436 16.69 -20.48 -19.10
N PHE A 437 16.07 -21.66 -19.14
CA PHE A 437 15.03 -22.00 -20.11
C PHE A 437 13.69 -21.51 -19.59
N LEU A 438 13.27 -20.29 -19.93
CA LEU A 438 12.10 -19.66 -19.32
C LEU A 438 10.77 -20.29 -19.74
N GLY A 439 10.76 -20.98 -20.87
CA GLY A 439 9.61 -21.69 -21.35
C GLY A 439 9.15 -22.87 -20.49
N GLU A 440 10.01 -23.42 -19.61
CA GLU A 440 9.61 -24.45 -18.65
C GLU A 440 8.49 -23.98 -17.70
N SER A 441 8.46 -22.69 -17.39
CA SER A 441 7.51 -22.08 -16.45
C SER A 441 6.33 -21.36 -17.13
N GLY A 442 6.04 -21.68 -18.40
CA GLY A 442 4.91 -21.11 -19.18
C GLY A 442 5.32 -20.00 -20.15
N THR A 443 4.32 -19.50 -20.89
CA THR A 443 4.50 -18.44 -21.90
C THR A 443 4.96 -17.12 -21.26
N LEU A 444 5.89 -16.44 -21.90
CA LEU A 444 6.31 -15.09 -21.51
C LEU A 444 5.34 -14.06 -22.09
N SER A 445 5.07 -13.02 -21.30
CA SER A 445 4.41 -11.81 -21.79
C SER A 445 5.38 -10.90 -22.55
N ASP A 446 4.85 -9.96 -23.32
CA ASP A 446 5.66 -8.93 -23.98
C ASP A 446 6.45 -8.09 -22.97
N ASP A 447 5.88 -7.86 -21.76
CA ASP A 447 6.54 -7.16 -20.67
C ASP A 447 7.71 -7.98 -20.08
N ASP A 448 7.59 -9.30 -20.02
CA ASP A 448 8.70 -10.18 -19.62
C ASP A 448 9.84 -10.10 -20.65
N VAL A 449 9.52 -10.17 -21.94
CA VAL A 449 10.51 -10.05 -23.02
C VAL A 449 11.20 -8.69 -22.97
N ARG A 450 10.43 -7.59 -22.82
CA ARG A 450 11.00 -6.25 -22.63
C ARG A 450 11.94 -6.18 -21.42
N SER A 451 11.54 -6.75 -20.30
CA SER A 451 12.34 -6.81 -19.08
C SER A 451 13.65 -7.59 -19.29
N LEU A 452 13.62 -8.67 -20.09
CA LEU A 452 14.82 -9.43 -20.43
C LEU A 452 15.80 -8.61 -21.28
N TYR A 453 15.31 -7.85 -22.29
CA TYR A 453 16.17 -6.93 -23.04
C TYR A 453 16.77 -5.83 -22.15
N GLN A 454 16.06 -5.38 -21.11
CA GLN A 454 16.61 -4.44 -20.12
C GLN A 454 17.79 -5.04 -19.33
N MET A 455 17.77 -6.34 -19.06
CA MET A 455 18.77 -7.02 -18.25
C MET A 455 19.91 -7.63 -19.08
N ALA A 456 19.71 -7.86 -20.38
CA ALA A 456 20.68 -8.49 -21.26
C ALA A 456 21.89 -7.60 -21.52
N ASP A 457 23.10 -8.16 -21.50
CA ASP A 457 24.32 -7.50 -21.93
C ASP A 457 24.56 -7.66 -23.42
N THR A 458 24.11 -8.78 -23.98
CA THR A 458 24.25 -9.10 -25.41
C THR A 458 23.09 -9.99 -25.87
N LEU A 459 22.58 -9.70 -27.05
CA LEU A 459 21.79 -10.65 -27.82
C LEU A 459 22.76 -11.63 -28.46
N PHE A 460 22.73 -12.90 -28.07
CA PHE A 460 23.46 -13.96 -28.75
C PHE A 460 22.54 -14.77 -29.66
N PHE A 461 22.75 -14.66 -30.99
CA PHE A 461 21.79 -15.16 -31.96
C PHE A 461 22.45 -16.08 -33.01
N PRO A 462 22.72 -17.36 -32.62
CA PRO A 462 23.56 -18.31 -33.39
C PRO A 462 22.79 -19.10 -34.46
N SER A 463 21.66 -18.60 -34.95
CA SER A 463 20.82 -19.33 -35.90
C SER A 463 21.56 -19.75 -37.16
N THR A 464 21.26 -20.95 -37.65
CA THR A 464 21.79 -21.46 -38.93
C THR A 464 20.94 -20.98 -40.12
N GLN A 465 19.68 -20.64 -39.86
CA GLN A 465 18.74 -20.13 -40.85
C GLN A 465 17.68 -19.27 -40.19
N GLU A 466 17.33 -18.15 -40.83
CA GLU A 466 16.25 -17.22 -40.44
C GLU A 466 15.43 -16.83 -41.64
N GLY A 467 14.15 -16.49 -41.35
CA GLY A 467 13.27 -15.84 -42.33
C GLY A 467 13.56 -14.33 -42.42
N TYR A 468 13.65 -13.65 -41.26
CA TYR A 468 13.91 -12.21 -41.18
C TYR A 468 14.85 -11.85 -40.04
N GLY A 469 14.57 -12.25 -38.79
CA GLY A 469 15.44 -11.96 -37.66
C GLY A 469 14.94 -10.78 -36.80
N LEU A 470 13.64 -10.71 -36.50
CA LEU A 470 13.05 -9.67 -35.62
C LEU A 470 13.82 -9.42 -34.32
N PRO A 471 14.38 -10.44 -33.62
CA PRO A 471 15.17 -10.19 -32.41
C PRO A 471 16.37 -9.26 -32.59
N LEU A 472 16.93 -9.18 -33.79
CA LEU A 472 18.05 -8.25 -34.08
C LEU A 472 17.57 -6.79 -34.05
N ILE A 473 16.37 -6.55 -34.55
CA ILE A 473 15.73 -5.21 -34.54
C ILE A 473 15.31 -4.84 -33.12
N GLU A 474 14.70 -5.78 -32.39
CA GLU A 474 14.28 -5.57 -31.01
C GLU A 474 15.49 -5.26 -30.12
N ALA A 475 16.60 -6.00 -30.27
CA ALA A 475 17.83 -5.71 -29.57
C ALA A 475 18.36 -4.30 -29.86
N ALA A 476 18.34 -3.89 -31.13
CA ALA A 476 18.76 -2.53 -31.53
C ALA A 476 17.89 -1.46 -30.88
N LEU A 477 16.55 -1.63 -30.85
CA LEU A 477 15.62 -0.70 -30.19
C LEU A 477 15.86 -0.60 -28.69
N HIS A 478 16.24 -1.70 -28.05
CA HIS A 478 16.61 -1.74 -26.64
C HIS A 478 18.06 -1.36 -26.35
N GLY A 479 18.83 -1.00 -27.38
CA GLY A 479 20.26 -0.68 -27.25
C GLY A 479 21.08 -1.89 -26.75
N VAL A 480 20.66 -3.11 -27.06
CA VAL A 480 21.37 -4.35 -26.70
C VAL A 480 22.34 -4.70 -27.82
N PRO A 481 23.65 -4.78 -27.54
CA PRO A 481 24.63 -5.24 -28.51
C PRO A 481 24.32 -6.63 -29.05
N VAL A 482 24.61 -6.85 -30.31
CA VAL A 482 24.27 -8.10 -31.01
C VAL A 482 25.53 -8.86 -31.40
N VAL A 483 25.59 -10.14 -31.06
CA VAL A 483 26.53 -11.11 -31.58
C VAL A 483 25.74 -12.22 -32.26
N CYS A 484 25.86 -12.33 -33.58
CA CYS A 484 25.04 -13.27 -34.36
C CYS A 484 25.88 -14.02 -35.41
N SER A 485 25.34 -15.15 -35.86
CA SER A 485 25.93 -15.93 -36.95
C SER A 485 25.94 -15.13 -38.26
N ASP A 486 27.01 -15.36 -39.06
CA ASP A 486 27.20 -14.74 -40.37
C ASP A 486 26.37 -15.45 -41.43
N ILE A 487 25.08 -15.16 -41.48
CA ILE A 487 24.13 -15.67 -42.48
C ILE A 487 23.50 -14.53 -43.26
N PRO A 488 23.02 -14.74 -44.51
CA PRO A 488 22.46 -13.66 -45.35
C PRO A 488 21.34 -12.87 -44.68
N ALA A 489 20.39 -13.54 -44.01
CA ALA A 489 19.30 -12.88 -43.34
C ALA A 489 19.74 -11.94 -42.21
N HIS A 490 20.77 -12.34 -41.45
CA HIS A 490 21.33 -11.49 -40.39
C HIS A 490 22.08 -10.26 -40.96
N ARG A 491 22.82 -10.47 -42.05
CA ARG A 491 23.51 -9.38 -42.75
C ARG A 491 22.58 -8.33 -43.31
N GLU A 492 21.39 -8.76 -43.75
CA GLU A 492 20.36 -7.86 -44.29
C GLU A 492 19.71 -6.99 -43.23
N VAL A 493 19.47 -7.55 -42.04
CA VAL A 493 18.63 -6.93 -41.01
C VAL A 493 19.42 -6.23 -39.90
N ALA A 494 20.61 -6.74 -39.56
CA ALA A 494 21.41 -6.19 -38.47
C ALA A 494 22.01 -4.82 -38.84
N ILE A 495 21.63 -3.78 -38.09
CA ILE A 495 22.16 -2.42 -38.30
C ILE A 495 23.60 -2.31 -37.76
N SER A 496 23.84 -2.92 -36.58
CA SER A 496 25.15 -2.97 -35.96
C SER A 496 25.25 -4.30 -35.20
N ALA A 497 26.13 -5.20 -35.66
CA ALA A 497 26.32 -6.49 -35.04
C ALA A 497 27.76 -6.98 -35.18
N THR A 498 28.23 -7.77 -34.23
CA THR A 498 29.43 -8.56 -34.32
C THR A 498 29.07 -9.92 -34.91
N PHE A 499 29.56 -10.19 -36.11
CA PHE A 499 29.30 -11.46 -36.80
C PHE A 499 30.35 -12.51 -36.48
N PHE A 500 29.92 -13.78 -36.40
CA PHE A 500 30.82 -14.94 -36.30
C PHE A 500 30.44 -16.02 -37.32
N SER A 501 31.45 -16.75 -37.83
CA SER A 501 31.19 -17.93 -38.66
C SER A 501 30.69 -19.07 -37.81
N LEU A 502 29.75 -19.88 -38.32
CA LEU A 502 29.29 -21.10 -37.62
C LEU A 502 30.40 -22.14 -37.40
N ASP A 503 31.48 -22.07 -38.19
CA ASP A 503 32.67 -22.92 -38.07
C ASP A 503 33.78 -22.29 -37.19
N GLU A 504 33.53 -21.12 -36.62
CA GLU A 504 34.51 -20.43 -35.79
C GLU A 504 34.69 -21.13 -34.44
N SER A 505 35.90 -21.08 -33.89
CA SER A 505 36.16 -21.72 -32.60
C SER A 505 35.36 -21.10 -31.47
N LEU A 506 34.88 -21.93 -30.50
CA LEU A 506 34.10 -21.50 -29.35
C LEU A 506 34.80 -20.40 -28.53
N VAL A 507 36.12 -20.45 -28.44
CA VAL A 507 36.95 -19.47 -27.72
C VAL A 507 36.89 -18.10 -28.40
N LEU A 508 36.95 -18.07 -29.74
CA LEU A 508 36.85 -16.81 -30.50
C LEU A 508 35.43 -16.22 -30.42
N ILE A 509 34.39 -17.05 -30.49
CA ILE A 509 33.00 -16.59 -30.30
C ILE A 509 32.82 -16.00 -28.90
N ALA A 510 33.35 -16.71 -27.86
CA ALA A 510 33.30 -16.22 -26.47
C ALA A 510 34.07 -14.88 -26.31
N ALA A 511 35.20 -14.70 -26.97
CA ALA A 511 35.95 -13.45 -26.98
C ALA A 511 35.15 -12.31 -27.60
N LYS A 512 34.50 -12.53 -28.76
CA LYS A 512 33.61 -11.57 -29.41
C LYS A 512 32.42 -11.17 -28.50
N ILE A 513 31.87 -12.12 -27.76
CA ILE A 513 30.78 -11.85 -26.79
C ILE A 513 31.29 -10.94 -25.67
N ARG A 514 32.45 -11.26 -25.06
CA ARG A 514 33.04 -10.44 -24.00
C ARG A 514 33.37 -9.03 -24.46
N GLU A 515 33.94 -8.88 -25.63
CA GLU A 515 34.33 -7.61 -26.21
C GLU A 515 33.08 -6.76 -26.51
N ASN A 516 32.03 -7.37 -27.04
CA ASN A 516 30.77 -6.71 -27.35
C ASN A 516 30.00 -6.31 -26.09
N ALA A 517 30.01 -7.17 -25.05
CA ALA A 517 29.27 -6.94 -23.80
C ALA A 517 29.95 -5.95 -22.83
N ALA A 518 31.16 -5.50 -23.11
CA ALA A 518 31.96 -4.62 -22.24
C ALA A 518 31.42 -3.17 -22.17
N VAL A 519 30.10 -2.96 -22.20
CA VAL A 519 29.48 -1.63 -22.08
C VAL A 519 29.39 -1.26 -20.59
N GLN A 520 30.25 -0.33 -20.18
CA GLN A 520 30.38 0.17 -18.80
C GLN A 520 29.04 0.50 -18.12
N ALA A 521 28.13 1.15 -18.83
CA ALA A 521 26.83 1.55 -18.28
C ALA A 521 25.96 0.37 -17.79
N ARG A 522 26.09 -0.81 -18.41
CA ARG A 522 25.33 -2.01 -17.99
C ARG A 522 25.93 -2.68 -16.78
N GLN A 523 27.26 -2.71 -16.70
CA GLN A 523 27.96 -3.18 -15.52
C GLN A 523 27.71 -2.29 -14.31
N GLU A 524 27.65 -0.96 -14.52
CA GLU A 524 27.29 0.01 -13.49
C GLU A 524 25.85 -0.20 -13.00
N ARG A 525 24.88 -0.40 -13.91
CA ARG A 525 23.47 -0.71 -13.56
C ARG A 525 23.39 -1.91 -12.62
N ARG A 526 24.00 -3.04 -12.99
CA ARG A 526 24.01 -4.24 -12.14
C ARG A 526 24.79 -4.01 -10.85
N GLY A 527 25.85 -3.23 -10.90
CA GLY A 527 26.59 -2.81 -9.72
C GLY A 527 25.73 -2.05 -8.72
N VAL A 528 24.87 -1.13 -9.21
CA VAL A 528 23.89 -0.42 -8.38
C VAL A 528 22.85 -1.40 -7.82
N MET A 529 22.26 -2.25 -8.69
CA MET A 529 21.26 -3.24 -8.26
C MET A 529 21.78 -4.14 -7.15
N ARG A 530 23.01 -4.63 -7.27
CA ARG A 530 23.64 -5.49 -6.26
C ARG A 530 23.95 -4.76 -4.95
N ARG A 531 24.54 -3.55 -5.05
CA ARG A 531 25.06 -2.84 -3.87
C ARG A 531 24.01 -2.07 -3.10
N LEU A 532 23.02 -1.51 -3.82
CA LEU A 532 22.03 -0.60 -3.27
C LEU A 532 20.61 -1.18 -3.23
N SER A 533 20.43 -2.51 -3.38
CA SER A 533 19.13 -3.11 -3.15
C SER A 533 18.74 -2.98 -1.67
N TRP A 534 17.50 -2.59 -1.38
CA TRP A 534 17.01 -2.49 -0.01
C TRP A 534 17.10 -3.81 0.75
N GLU A 535 16.86 -4.96 0.10
CA GLU A 535 16.95 -6.26 0.74
C GLU A 535 18.37 -6.53 1.27
N ARG A 536 19.38 -6.19 0.48
CA ARG A 536 20.77 -6.33 0.89
C ARG A 536 21.14 -5.37 2.01
N ILE A 537 20.78 -4.10 1.87
CA ILE A 537 21.06 -3.06 2.88
C ILE A 537 20.41 -3.42 4.21
N VAL A 538 19.15 -3.87 4.18
CA VAL A 538 18.46 -4.28 5.41
C VAL A 538 19.19 -5.46 6.03
N ARG A 539 19.42 -6.52 5.30
CA ARG A 539 20.04 -7.75 5.83
C ARG A 539 21.46 -7.54 6.34
N GLU A 540 22.31 -6.85 5.56
CA GLU A 540 23.73 -6.74 5.89
C GLU A 540 24.06 -5.60 6.86
N ARG A 541 23.23 -4.54 6.90
CA ARG A 541 23.56 -3.33 7.65
C ARG A 541 22.51 -2.93 8.69
N LEU A 542 21.22 -3.03 8.36
CA LEU A 542 20.17 -2.58 9.25
C LEU A 542 19.79 -3.66 10.28
N GLU A 543 19.55 -4.89 9.88
CA GLU A 543 19.19 -6.00 10.80
C GLU A 543 20.20 -6.17 11.96
N PRO A 544 21.52 -6.14 11.76
CA PRO A 544 22.46 -6.15 12.89
C PRO A 544 22.21 -5.04 13.89
N LEU A 545 21.90 -3.81 13.43
CA LEU A 545 21.56 -2.71 14.30
C LEU A 545 20.22 -2.92 15.01
N LEU A 546 19.21 -3.51 14.34
CA LEU A 546 17.92 -3.83 14.94
C LEU A 546 18.05 -4.86 16.06
N LEU A 547 18.99 -5.80 15.93
CA LEU A 547 19.23 -6.88 16.89
C LEU A 547 20.19 -6.51 18.03
N GLY A 548 20.79 -5.31 18.00
CA GLY A 548 21.73 -4.87 19.02
C GLY A 548 23.15 -5.45 18.87
N ALA A 549 23.44 -6.08 17.72
CA ALA A 549 24.80 -6.49 17.41
C ALA A 549 25.68 -5.27 17.07
N SER A 550 26.89 -5.22 17.63
CA SER A 550 27.89 -4.25 17.20
C SER A 550 28.23 -4.56 15.72
N THR A 551 27.93 -3.62 14.83
CA THR A 551 28.43 -3.73 13.44
C THR A 551 29.95 -3.63 13.47
N PRO A 552 30.67 -4.50 12.73
CA PRO A 552 32.12 -4.46 12.64
C PRO A 552 32.64 -3.17 12.02
#